data_8be0e0726e51d1466e766837244bc541
#
_entry.id   8be0e0726e51d1466e766837244bc541
#
_cell.length_a   1.000
_cell.length_b   1.000
_cell.length_c   1.000
_cell.angle_alpha   90.00
_cell.angle_beta   90.00
_cell.angle_gamma   90.00
#
_symmetry.space_group_name_H-M   'P 1'
#
loop_
_entity.id
_entity.type
_entity.pdbx_description
1 polymer ?
#
loop_
_entity_poly.entity_id
_entity_poly.type
_entity_poly.pdbx_seq_one_letter_code
_entity_poly.pdbx_strand_id
1 'polypeptide(L)'
;MKTMILLGAILLFASGCGIKANPVPWETIVPKRIVDLRAVPREGRVVLEWTAPKENTDKSVLTDLVEFQILRSEGDLIGEECKGCGGKPTVVNQMKLEGYDDPRGKKMSMVLEDLQPRKVYSFEVVSINRREHSSAPSNPAQVYWDDPPQMPQGVKGEPSDKRVVLLWDSVEGAMGYNVYRREEDQRFPIYPVNRQPLSTTEYTDLTVQNEKKYLYSVRAVKRVAKTDVEGTGSTEILGTPTDLTPPSSPGGVIAISLKEGMELQWLRNREPDLLGYYVYRKKLGEGEFTRLNSDPVDKTVFLDKDVTLGQEYDYAVSAVDKSPRKNESPRSEEVRVKYIYQ
;
A
#
# COMPACT_ATOMS: atom_id res chain seq x y z
N MET A 1 81.48 -18.80 41.23
CA MET A 1 81.06 -18.74 39.85
C MET A 1 79.59 -18.41 39.89
N LYS A 2 79.23 -17.15 39.65
CA LYS A 2 77.80 -16.69 39.55
C LYS A 2 77.66 -16.11 38.14
N THR A 3 76.86 -16.80 37.34
CA THR A 3 76.54 -16.41 35.96
C THR A 3 75.44 -15.40 36.00
N MET A 4 75.65 -14.20 35.50
CA MET A 4 74.67 -13.12 35.41
C MET A 4 74.07 -13.17 33.99
N ILE A 5 72.79 -13.45 33.91
CA ILE A 5 72.00 -13.44 32.66
C ILE A 5 71.49 -12.01 32.44
N LEU A 6 71.95 -11.36 31.37
CA LEU A 6 71.46 -10.04 30.93
C LEU A 6 70.25 -10.24 30.06
N LEU A 7 69.05 -9.75 30.52
CA LEU A 7 67.87 -9.72 29.72
C LEU A 7 67.84 -8.42 28.91
N GLY A 8 68.07 -8.53 27.60
CA GLY A 8 67.91 -7.40 26.68
C GLY A 8 66.46 -7.17 26.31
N ALA A 9 65.90 -6.02 26.69
CA ALA A 9 64.54 -5.59 26.26
C ALA A 9 64.65 -5.00 24.86
N ILE A 10 64.04 -5.65 23.87
CA ILE A 10 63.90 -5.15 22.50
C ILE A 10 62.68 -4.23 22.47
N LEU A 11 62.91 -2.90 22.39
CA LEU A 11 61.84 -1.92 22.09
C LEU A 11 61.57 -1.96 20.59
N LEU A 12 60.41 -2.53 20.22
CA LEU A 12 59.82 -2.42 18.89
C LEU A 12 59.22 -1.01 18.73
N PHE A 13 59.90 -0.09 18.04
CA PHE A 13 59.29 1.14 17.53
C PHE A 13 58.42 0.80 16.35
N ALA A 14 57.09 0.77 16.56
CA ALA A 14 56.14 0.77 15.48
C ALA A 14 56.09 2.18 14.87
N SER A 15 56.87 2.44 13.82
CA SER A 15 56.75 3.62 12.98
C SER A 15 55.50 3.47 12.13
N GLY A 16 54.34 3.95 12.63
CA GLY A 16 53.11 4.12 11.85
C GLY A 16 53.35 5.24 10.82
N CYS A 17 53.72 4.90 9.58
CA CYS A 17 53.63 5.81 8.45
C CYS A 17 52.17 6.06 8.11
N GLY A 18 51.50 6.94 8.84
CA GLY A 18 50.26 7.54 8.40
C GLY A 18 50.57 8.45 7.21
N ILE A 19 50.13 8.08 6.01
CA ILE A 19 50.14 8.99 4.86
C ILE A 19 49.14 10.10 5.22
N LYS A 20 49.65 11.28 5.63
CA LYS A 20 48.84 12.48 5.77
C LYS A 20 48.37 12.87 4.37
N ALA A 21 47.08 12.67 4.06
CA ALA A 21 46.51 13.27 2.87
C ALA A 21 46.68 14.81 2.96
N ASN A 22 46.95 15.44 1.83
CA ASN A 22 47.04 16.89 1.79
C ASN A 22 45.71 17.49 2.30
N PRO A 23 45.75 18.56 3.12
CA PRO A 23 44.54 19.21 3.57
C PRO A 23 43.71 19.67 2.35
N VAL A 24 42.47 19.21 2.27
CA VAL A 24 41.54 19.63 1.21
C VAL A 24 41.14 21.08 1.53
N PRO A 25 41.29 22.04 0.61
CA PRO A 25 40.85 23.40 0.82
C PRO A 25 39.33 23.38 1.21
N TRP A 26 38.96 24.07 2.27
CA TRP A 26 37.59 24.10 2.78
C TRP A 26 36.57 24.58 1.73
N GLU A 27 36.98 25.38 0.75
CA GLU A 27 36.21 25.86 -0.40
C GLU A 27 35.81 24.73 -1.35
N THR A 28 36.52 23.60 -1.32
CA THR A 28 36.24 22.42 -2.15
C THR A 28 35.37 21.39 -1.43
N ILE A 29 35.05 21.59 -0.15
CA ILE A 29 34.13 20.74 0.62
C ILE A 29 32.72 21.16 0.30
N VAL A 30 32.06 20.39 -0.55
CA VAL A 30 30.72 20.65 -1.06
C VAL A 30 29.83 19.44 -0.80
N PRO A 31 28.49 19.61 -0.83
CA PRO A 31 27.59 18.48 -0.72
C PRO A 31 27.89 17.40 -1.77
N LYS A 32 27.79 16.15 -1.38
CA LYS A 32 27.97 15.01 -2.30
C LYS A 32 26.89 15.04 -3.39
N ARG A 33 27.28 14.69 -4.60
CA ARG A 33 26.40 14.61 -5.77
C ARG A 33 25.23 13.65 -5.52
N ILE A 34 24.01 14.05 -5.88
CA ILE A 34 22.84 13.17 -5.96
C ILE A 34 23.01 12.23 -7.15
N VAL A 35 22.68 10.95 -6.99
CA VAL A 35 22.91 9.90 -8.01
C VAL A 35 21.66 9.08 -8.31
N ASP A 36 20.53 9.41 -7.70
CA ASP A 36 19.26 8.67 -7.82
C ASP A 36 18.09 9.56 -8.25
N LEU A 37 18.37 10.69 -8.95
CA LEU A 37 17.33 11.54 -9.51
C LEU A 37 16.49 10.75 -10.50
N ARG A 38 15.17 10.86 -10.35
CA ARG A 38 14.16 10.32 -11.27
C ARG A 38 13.19 11.42 -11.64
N ALA A 39 12.71 11.39 -12.87
CA ALA A 39 11.64 12.26 -13.37
C ALA A 39 10.49 11.37 -13.86
N VAL A 40 9.33 11.50 -13.24
CA VAL A 40 8.17 10.63 -13.47
C VAL A 40 6.97 11.47 -13.89
N PRO A 41 6.45 11.32 -15.12
CA PRO A 41 5.23 11.98 -15.55
C PRO A 41 4.01 11.44 -14.80
N ARG A 42 3.26 12.35 -14.16
CA ARG A 42 2.06 12.00 -13.38
C ARG A 42 1.05 13.13 -13.41
N GLU A 43 -0.23 12.79 -13.57
CA GLU A 43 -1.33 13.77 -13.55
C GLU A 43 -1.12 14.95 -14.51
N GLY A 44 -0.53 14.70 -15.67
CA GLY A 44 -0.20 15.78 -16.62
C GLY A 44 0.96 16.69 -16.19
N ARG A 45 1.77 16.27 -15.20
CA ARG A 45 2.93 16.99 -14.64
C ARG A 45 4.14 16.07 -14.57
N VAL A 46 5.31 16.61 -14.26
CA VAL A 46 6.49 15.80 -13.94
C VAL A 46 6.82 15.92 -12.46
N VAL A 47 6.94 14.80 -11.80
CA VAL A 47 7.43 14.71 -10.43
C VAL A 47 8.90 14.30 -10.46
N LEU A 48 9.76 15.17 -9.93
CA LEU A 48 11.15 14.86 -9.67
C LEU A 48 11.27 14.22 -8.28
N GLU A 49 12.04 13.15 -8.16
CA GLU A 49 12.31 12.44 -6.89
C GLU A 49 13.81 12.18 -6.74
N TRP A 50 14.36 12.44 -5.57
CA TRP A 50 15.76 12.17 -5.25
C TRP A 50 15.94 11.91 -3.76
N THR A 51 17.13 11.42 -3.37
CA THR A 51 17.53 11.33 -1.97
C THR A 51 18.48 12.47 -1.62
N ALA A 52 18.14 13.22 -0.57
CA ALA A 52 19.02 14.28 -0.06
C ALA A 52 20.37 13.70 0.41
N PRO A 53 21.53 14.30 0.04
CA PRO A 53 22.83 13.79 0.43
C PRO A 53 23.04 13.85 1.95
N LYS A 54 23.74 12.86 2.51
CA LYS A 54 24.10 12.78 3.93
C LYS A 54 25.50 13.32 4.23
N GLU A 55 26.34 13.38 3.22
CA GLU A 55 27.77 13.63 3.32
C GLU A 55 28.24 14.69 2.33
N ASN A 56 29.35 15.30 2.66
CA ASN A 56 30.16 16.11 1.76
C ASN A 56 31.08 15.24 0.90
N THR A 57 31.76 15.86 -0.05
CA THR A 57 32.75 15.19 -0.94
C THR A 57 33.93 14.59 -0.20
N ASP A 58 34.32 15.15 0.94
CA ASP A 58 35.38 14.67 1.84
C ASP A 58 34.90 13.58 2.82
N LYS A 59 33.65 13.11 2.71
CA LYS A 59 32.94 12.16 3.59
C LYS A 59 32.60 12.71 4.98
N SER A 60 32.79 13.99 5.25
CA SER A 60 32.27 14.61 6.46
C SER A 60 30.73 14.65 6.40
N VAL A 61 30.10 14.65 7.57
CA VAL A 61 28.63 14.75 7.68
C VAL A 61 28.15 16.10 7.17
N LEU A 62 27.19 16.12 6.24
CA LEU A 62 26.61 17.34 5.71
C LEU A 62 25.59 17.89 6.72
N THR A 63 25.89 19.02 7.36
CA THR A 63 25.04 19.62 8.42
C THR A 63 24.45 20.98 8.05
N ASP A 64 24.82 21.52 6.92
CA ASP A 64 24.55 22.89 6.50
C ASP A 64 23.85 22.97 5.13
N LEU A 65 23.15 21.92 4.72
CA LEU A 65 22.34 21.92 3.50
C LEU A 65 21.14 22.88 3.66
N VAL A 66 20.95 23.81 2.71
CA VAL A 66 19.93 24.84 2.79
C VAL A 66 18.95 24.88 1.61
N GLU A 67 19.38 24.34 0.45
CA GLU A 67 18.60 24.48 -0.78
C GLU A 67 18.90 23.37 -1.79
N PHE A 68 17.90 23.03 -2.60
CA PHE A 68 18.09 22.32 -3.86
C PHE A 68 17.70 23.23 -5.03
N GLN A 69 18.52 23.27 -6.07
CA GLN A 69 18.19 23.92 -7.34
C GLN A 69 17.94 22.88 -8.41
N ILE A 70 16.83 23.09 -9.16
CA ILE A 70 16.46 22.25 -10.29
C ILE A 70 16.98 22.91 -11.56
N LEU A 71 17.84 22.20 -12.24
CA LEU A 71 18.37 22.56 -13.54
C LEU A 71 17.54 21.87 -14.64
N ARG A 72 17.22 22.60 -15.71
CA ARG A 72 16.51 22.07 -16.89
C ARG A 72 17.24 22.46 -18.16
N SER A 73 17.46 21.48 -19.03
CA SER A 73 17.71 21.69 -20.44
C SER A 73 16.57 21.06 -21.25
N GLU A 74 16.32 21.57 -22.45
CA GLU A 74 15.24 21.09 -23.31
C GLU A 74 15.68 21.01 -24.76
N GLY A 75 14.97 20.17 -25.53
CA GLY A 75 15.07 20.06 -26.98
C GLY A 75 13.71 19.70 -27.57
N ASP A 76 13.61 19.72 -28.89
CA ASP A 76 12.39 19.38 -29.60
C ASP A 76 12.27 17.85 -29.78
N LEU A 77 11.08 17.31 -29.53
CA LEU A 77 10.75 15.93 -29.81
C LEU A 77 10.34 15.78 -31.28
N ILE A 78 11.17 15.07 -32.06
CA ILE A 78 10.90 14.78 -33.46
C ILE A 78 10.87 13.26 -33.64
N GLY A 79 9.67 12.72 -33.85
CA GLY A 79 9.48 11.25 -33.79
C GLY A 79 9.79 10.72 -32.40
N GLU A 80 10.77 9.83 -32.29
CA GLU A 80 11.23 9.27 -31.01
C GLU A 80 12.57 9.85 -30.53
N GLU A 81 13.08 10.86 -31.21
CA GLU A 81 14.41 11.45 -30.98
C GLU A 81 14.32 12.87 -30.44
N CYS A 82 15.38 13.29 -29.78
CA CYS A 82 15.55 14.67 -29.35
C CYS A 82 16.44 15.45 -30.30
N LYS A 83 15.96 16.55 -30.81
CA LYS A 83 16.74 17.55 -31.55
C LYS A 83 17.06 18.73 -30.62
N GLY A 84 18.36 19.06 -30.49
CA GLY A 84 18.83 20.16 -29.65
C GLY A 84 18.97 19.84 -28.16
N CYS A 85 18.83 18.56 -27.78
CA CYS A 85 19.17 18.13 -26.42
C CYS A 85 20.68 18.29 -26.13
N GLY A 86 21.01 18.65 -24.88
CA GLY A 86 22.38 18.92 -24.45
C GLY A 86 22.74 20.39 -24.44
N GLY A 87 21.76 21.29 -24.58
CA GLY A 87 21.94 22.70 -24.33
C GLY A 87 22.37 22.98 -22.88
N LYS A 88 22.91 24.17 -22.62
CA LYS A 88 23.31 24.57 -21.26
C LYS A 88 22.07 24.58 -20.35
N PRO A 89 22.06 23.84 -19.24
CA PRO A 89 20.93 23.82 -18.33
C PRO A 89 20.75 25.16 -17.63
N THR A 90 19.52 25.54 -17.37
CA THR A 90 19.13 26.74 -16.62
C THR A 90 18.42 26.37 -15.34
N VAL A 91 18.56 27.17 -14.29
CA VAL A 91 17.79 27.00 -13.05
C VAL A 91 16.34 27.36 -13.33
N VAL A 92 15.43 26.40 -13.14
CA VAL A 92 13.99 26.59 -13.37
C VAL A 92 13.18 26.58 -12.07
N ASN A 93 13.72 26.02 -10.99
CA ASN A 93 13.05 25.99 -9.71
C ASN A 93 14.06 25.85 -8.55
N GLN A 94 13.62 26.20 -7.33
CA GLN A 94 14.42 26.16 -6.12
C GLN A 94 13.56 25.62 -4.97
N MET A 95 14.15 24.74 -4.14
CA MET A 95 13.53 24.24 -2.91
C MET A 95 14.38 24.65 -1.72
N LYS A 96 13.93 25.69 -0.99
CA LYS A 96 14.53 26.08 0.28
C LYS A 96 14.13 25.13 1.38
N LEU A 97 15.07 24.81 2.27
CA LEU A 97 14.90 23.85 3.36
C LEU A 97 14.64 24.53 4.72
N GLU A 98 14.30 25.81 4.72
CA GLU A 98 13.89 26.53 5.93
C GLU A 98 12.63 25.88 6.53
N GLY A 99 12.69 25.51 7.81
CA GLY A 99 11.58 24.86 8.52
C GLY A 99 11.42 23.36 8.26
N TYR A 100 12.28 22.75 7.44
CA TYR A 100 12.33 21.30 7.33
C TYR A 100 13.13 20.69 8.49
N ASP A 101 12.59 19.60 9.03
CA ASP A 101 13.40 18.68 9.82
C ASP A 101 14.55 18.16 8.96
N ASP A 102 15.68 17.83 9.59
CA ASP A 102 16.88 17.34 8.91
C ASP A 102 16.57 16.51 7.64
N PRO A 103 16.88 17.03 6.44
CA PRO A 103 16.53 16.37 5.19
C PRO A 103 17.47 15.22 4.82
N ARG A 104 18.60 15.06 5.49
CA ARG A 104 19.69 14.13 5.16
C ARG A 104 19.18 12.69 5.00
N GLY A 105 19.37 12.14 3.80
CA GLY A 105 18.96 10.79 3.45
C GLY A 105 17.45 10.58 3.33
N LYS A 106 16.63 11.64 3.46
CA LYS A 106 15.20 11.57 3.20
C LYS A 106 14.93 11.65 1.70
N LYS A 107 13.83 11.05 1.27
CA LYS A 107 13.31 11.23 -0.08
C LYS A 107 12.70 12.61 -0.21
N MET A 108 13.16 13.33 -1.23
CA MET A 108 12.66 14.64 -1.62
C MET A 108 11.88 14.52 -2.92
N SER A 109 10.89 15.37 -3.11
CA SER A 109 10.15 15.43 -4.36
C SER A 109 9.76 16.87 -4.71
N MET A 110 9.69 17.17 -6.02
CA MET A 110 9.22 18.44 -6.54
C MET A 110 8.35 18.20 -7.76
N VAL A 111 7.23 18.92 -7.84
CA VAL A 111 6.31 18.89 -9.00
C VAL A 111 6.67 20.03 -9.94
N LEU A 112 6.76 19.72 -11.23
CA LEU A 112 6.96 20.67 -12.32
C LEU A 112 5.74 20.64 -13.24
N GLU A 113 5.13 21.81 -13.48
CA GLU A 113 3.87 21.94 -14.23
C GLU A 113 4.05 22.63 -15.60
N ASP A 114 5.06 23.49 -15.74
CA ASP A 114 5.30 24.28 -16.96
C ASP A 114 6.02 23.47 -18.04
N LEU A 115 5.32 22.52 -18.63
CA LEU A 115 5.86 21.64 -19.66
C LEU A 115 5.10 21.86 -20.98
N GLN A 116 5.84 22.15 -22.03
CA GLN A 116 5.28 22.30 -23.38
C GLN A 116 5.25 20.95 -24.08
N PRO A 117 4.18 20.63 -24.84
CA PRO A 117 4.11 19.41 -25.62
C PRO A 117 5.21 19.33 -26.68
N ARG A 118 5.51 18.11 -27.12
CA ARG A 118 6.50 17.80 -28.15
C ARG A 118 7.92 18.26 -27.78
N LYS A 119 8.28 18.15 -26.48
CA LYS A 119 9.60 18.48 -25.96
C LYS A 119 10.25 17.27 -25.28
N VAL A 120 11.57 17.29 -25.26
CA VAL A 120 12.36 16.42 -24.41
C VAL A 120 13.02 17.29 -23.35
N TYR A 121 12.74 17.00 -22.10
CA TYR A 121 13.33 17.69 -20.96
C TYR A 121 14.41 16.80 -20.32
N SER A 122 15.51 17.44 -19.92
CA SER A 122 16.51 16.79 -19.08
C SER A 122 16.65 17.61 -17.79
N PHE A 123 16.46 16.96 -16.68
CA PHE A 123 16.52 17.57 -15.35
C PHE A 123 17.77 17.09 -14.60
N GLU A 124 18.35 18.00 -13.83
CA GLU A 124 19.41 17.71 -12.86
C GLU A 124 19.11 18.48 -11.58
N VAL A 125 19.61 18.00 -10.45
CA VAL A 125 19.47 18.64 -9.13
C VAL A 125 20.84 18.94 -8.57
N VAL A 126 20.99 20.16 -8.04
CA VAL A 126 22.19 20.61 -7.32
C VAL A 126 21.82 20.90 -5.88
N SER A 127 22.62 20.41 -4.94
CA SER A 127 22.49 20.69 -3.51
C SER A 127 23.36 21.89 -3.14
N ILE A 128 22.83 22.84 -2.35
CA ILE A 128 23.53 24.05 -1.93
C ILE A 128 23.60 24.07 -0.40
N ASN A 129 24.79 24.35 0.12
CA ASN A 129 25.02 24.51 1.54
C ASN A 129 24.90 25.99 1.98
N ARG A 130 24.93 26.24 3.29
CA ARG A 130 24.81 27.60 3.87
C ARG A 130 25.90 28.57 3.42
N ARG A 131 27.02 28.06 2.93
CA ARG A 131 28.12 28.88 2.36
C ARG A 131 27.99 29.15 0.89
N GLU A 132 26.83 28.82 0.30
CA GLU A 132 26.52 28.93 -1.13
C GLU A 132 27.38 28.04 -2.04
N HIS A 133 28.04 27.03 -1.47
CA HIS A 133 28.78 26.06 -2.25
C HIS A 133 27.83 24.99 -2.79
N SER A 134 27.96 24.72 -4.08
CA SER A 134 27.10 23.80 -4.82
C SER A 134 27.76 22.44 -5.00
N SER A 135 26.98 21.36 -4.91
CA SER A 135 27.40 20.04 -5.37
C SER A 135 27.61 20.02 -6.89
N ALA A 136 28.28 18.99 -7.41
CA ALA A 136 28.15 18.66 -8.83
C ALA A 136 26.68 18.32 -9.14
N PRO A 137 26.19 18.59 -10.39
CA PRO A 137 24.86 18.22 -10.81
C PRO A 137 24.61 16.71 -10.64
N SER A 138 23.36 16.30 -10.36
CA SER A 138 22.94 14.91 -10.24
C SER A 138 23.16 14.11 -11.53
N ASN A 139 22.83 12.82 -11.54
CA ASN A 139 22.54 12.14 -12.78
C ASN A 139 21.41 12.86 -13.52
N PRO A 140 21.44 12.96 -14.87
CA PRO A 140 20.34 13.53 -15.63
C PRO A 140 19.13 12.57 -15.61
N ALA A 141 17.92 13.15 -15.51
CA ALA A 141 16.66 12.45 -15.65
C ALA A 141 15.90 13.03 -16.84
N GLN A 142 15.73 12.23 -17.91
CA GLN A 142 15.07 12.65 -19.13
C GLN A 142 13.60 12.26 -19.16
N VAL A 143 12.78 13.17 -19.72
CA VAL A 143 11.36 12.96 -19.98
C VAL A 143 11.08 13.37 -21.41
N TYR A 144 10.53 12.45 -22.20
CA TYR A 144 9.95 12.72 -23.51
C TYR A 144 8.49 13.10 -23.26
N TRP A 145 8.15 14.36 -23.54
CA TRP A 145 6.87 14.96 -23.12
C TRP A 145 6.00 15.35 -24.29
N ASP A 146 4.73 15.02 -24.18
CA ASP A 146 3.66 15.48 -25.05
C ASP A 146 2.37 15.62 -24.23
N ASP A 147 1.32 16.19 -24.83
CA ASP A 147 0.04 16.35 -24.16
C ASP A 147 -0.40 15.03 -23.49
N PRO A 148 -0.75 15.05 -22.19
CA PRO A 148 -1.19 13.86 -21.50
C PRO A 148 -2.52 13.34 -22.08
N PRO A 149 -2.83 12.04 -21.95
CA PRO A 149 -4.11 11.50 -22.38
C PRO A 149 -5.27 12.07 -21.56
N GLN A 150 -6.46 12.01 -22.16
CA GLN A 150 -7.70 12.44 -21.50
C GLN A 150 -7.97 11.60 -20.24
N MET A 151 -8.70 12.18 -19.33
CA MET A 151 -9.16 11.52 -18.09
C MET A 151 -10.16 10.41 -18.44
N PRO A 152 -10.02 9.18 -17.88
CA PRO A 152 -11.01 8.11 -18.07
C PRO A 152 -12.39 8.50 -17.58
N GLN A 153 -13.41 8.19 -18.38
CA GLN A 153 -14.82 8.42 -18.07
C GLN A 153 -15.51 7.10 -17.71
N GLY A 154 -16.76 7.19 -17.25
CA GLY A 154 -17.60 6.02 -16.97
C GLY A 154 -17.06 5.10 -15.88
N VAL A 155 -16.18 5.60 -14.99
CA VAL A 155 -15.59 4.77 -13.94
C VAL A 155 -16.67 4.30 -12.96
N LYS A 156 -16.74 2.98 -12.74
CA LYS A 156 -17.66 2.31 -11.81
C LYS A 156 -16.87 1.39 -10.88
N GLY A 157 -17.36 1.26 -9.66
CA GLY A 157 -16.82 0.34 -8.67
C GLY A 157 -17.88 -0.65 -8.21
N GLU A 158 -17.56 -1.93 -8.24
CA GLU A 158 -18.42 -3.03 -7.79
C GLU A 158 -17.74 -3.74 -6.61
N PRO A 159 -18.03 -3.29 -5.37
CA PRO A 159 -17.50 -3.93 -4.18
C PRO A 159 -18.20 -5.27 -3.91
N SER A 160 -17.42 -6.26 -3.46
CA SER A 160 -17.89 -7.59 -3.07
C SER A 160 -17.01 -8.10 -1.91
N ASP A 161 -17.17 -9.35 -1.51
CA ASP A 161 -16.39 -9.93 -0.43
C ASP A 161 -14.88 -9.94 -0.76
N LYS A 162 -14.11 -9.20 0.04
CA LYS A 162 -12.63 -9.03 -0.06
C LYS A 162 -12.13 -8.57 -1.43
N ARG A 163 -12.96 -7.88 -2.21
CA ARG A 163 -12.57 -7.35 -3.52
C ARG A 163 -13.37 -6.14 -3.93
N VAL A 164 -12.79 -5.35 -4.83
CA VAL A 164 -13.47 -4.31 -5.59
C VAL A 164 -13.13 -4.49 -7.06
N VAL A 165 -14.13 -4.60 -7.92
CA VAL A 165 -13.96 -4.58 -9.38
C VAL A 165 -14.19 -3.16 -9.85
N LEU A 166 -13.26 -2.63 -10.65
CA LEU A 166 -13.34 -1.33 -11.28
C LEU A 166 -13.49 -1.51 -12.79
N LEU A 167 -14.38 -0.74 -13.39
CA LEU A 167 -14.65 -0.69 -14.82
C LEU A 167 -14.61 0.77 -15.28
N TRP A 168 -14.15 1.04 -16.50
CA TRP A 168 -14.12 2.38 -17.08
C TRP A 168 -14.18 2.35 -18.60
N ASP A 169 -14.44 3.51 -19.21
CA ASP A 169 -14.46 3.64 -20.66
C ASP A 169 -13.03 3.77 -21.21
N SER A 170 -12.81 3.26 -22.42
CA SER A 170 -11.52 3.38 -23.08
C SER A 170 -11.21 4.82 -23.44
N VAL A 171 -9.94 5.22 -23.31
CA VAL A 171 -9.43 6.54 -23.72
C VAL A 171 -8.66 6.42 -25.02
N GLU A 172 -8.98 7.27 -25.97
CA GLU A 172 -8.29 7.28 -27.27
C GLU A 172 -6.78 7.58 -27.11
N GLY A 173 -5.96 6.79 -27.78
CA GLY A 173 -4.49 6.91 -27.72
C GLY A 173 -3.87 6.41 -26.39
N ALA A 174 -4.65 5.92 -25.46
CA ALA A 174 -4.11 5.30 -24.27
C ALA A 174 -3.46 3.94 -24.59
N MET A 175 -2.24 3.74 -24.09
CA MET A 175 -1.52 2.49 -24.13
C MET A 175 -1.96 1.57 -22.98
N GLY A 176 -2.45 2.16 -21.88
CA GLY A 176 -2.87 1.44 -20.70
C GLY A 176 -3.36 2.37 -19.60
N TYR A 177 -3.61 1.81 -18.42
CA TYR A 177 -4.21 2.53 -17.30
C TYR A 177 -3.50 2.23 -16.00
N ASN A 178 -3.39 3.24 -15.14
CA ASN A 178 -2.94 3.14 -13.76
C ASN A 178 -4.13 3.35 -12.82
N VAL A 179 -4.26 2.46 -11.85
CA VAL A 179 -5.28 2.52 -10.80
C VAL A 179 -4.63 2.99 -9.51
N TYR A 180 -5.23 3.99 -8.89
CA TYR A 180 -4.81 4.53 -7.60
C TYR A 180 -5.88 4.25 -6.56
N ARG A 181 -5.44 3.92 -5.35
CA ARG A 181 -6.32 3.66 -4.20
C ARG A 181 -5.80 4.40 -2.99
N ARG A 182 -6.72 4.97 -2.22
CA ARG A 182 -6.47 5.54 -0.91
C ARG A 182 -7.55 5.10 0.09
N GLU A 183 -7.26 5.11 1.35
CA GLU A 183 -8.29 5.08 2.39
C GLU A 183 -8.94 6.48 2.50
N GLU A 184 -10.14 6.57 3.10
CA GLU A 184 -10.96 7.79 3.09
C GLU A 184 -10.20 9.04 3.58
N ASP A 185 -9.39 8.91 4.64
CA ASP A 185 -8.67 10.03 5.28
C ASP A 185 -7.23 10.22 4.74
N GLN A 186 -6.82 9.49 3.71
CA GLN A 186 -5.47 9.53 3.18
C GLN A 186 -5.42 10.28 1.83
N ARG A 187 -4.21 10.71 1.44
CA ARG A 187 -3.95 11.18 0.08
C ARG A 187 -3.63 10.00 -0.83
N PHE A 188 -3.86 10.15 -2.12
CA PHE A 188 -3.40 9.15 -3.08
C PHE A 188 -1.89 8.96 -2.98
N PRO A 189 -1.43 7.69 -3.02
CA PRO A 189 -0.01 7.40 -3.05
C PRO A 189 0.58 7.87 -4.38
N ILE A 190 1.88 8.07 -4.39
CA ILE A 190 2.62 8.43 -5.60
C ILE A 190 2.58 7.28 -6.63
N TYR A 191 2.54 6.03 -6.21
CA TYR A 191 2.54 4.85 -7.08
C TYR A 191 1.16 4.21 -7.18
N PRO A 192 0.77 3.74 -8.38
CA PRO A 192 -0.48 3.01 -8.58
C PRO A 192 -0.45 1.65 -7.86
N VAL A 193 -1.63 1.06 -7.67
CA VAL A 193 -1.76 -0.30 -7.10
C VAL A 193 -1.34 -1.39 -8.10
N ASN A 194 -1.44 -1.13 -9.39
CA ASN A 194 -0.94 -2.01 -10.44
C ASN A 194 0.54 -1.75 -10.73
N ARG A 195 1.33 -2.80 -10.94
CA ARG A 195 2.78 -2.71 -11.16
C ARG A 195 3.17 -2.16 -12.54
N GLN A 196 2.32 -2.38 -13.52
CA GLN A 196 2.48 -1.93 -14.91
C GLN A 196 1.14 -1.43 -15.42
N PRO A 197 1.09 -0.50 -16.39
CA PRO A 197 -0.17 -0.03 -16.96
C PRO A 197 -1.01 -1.21 -17.48
N LEU A 198 -2.29 -1.22 -17.13
CA LEU A 198 -3.26 -2.23 -17.53
C LEU A 198 -3.66 -1.99 -18.99
N SER A 199 -3.64 -3.01 -19.82
CA SER A 199 -4.12 -2.93 -21.20
C SER A 199 -5.64 -3.10 -21.34
N THR A 200 -6.33 -3.38 -20.24
CA THR A 200 -7.78 -3.56 -20.15
C THR A 200 -8.43 -2.36 -19.49
N THR A 201 -9.73 -2.22 -19.65
CA THR A 201 -10.57 -1.20 -18.98
C THR A 201 -11.26 -1.78 -17.74
N GLU A 202 -10.62 -2.75 -17.12
CA GLU A 202 -11.07 -3.42 -15.91
C GLU A 202 -9.89 -3.70 -14.97
N TYR A 203 -10.15 -3.61 -13.67
CA TYR A 203 -9.19 -4.00 -12.62
C TYR A 203 -9.91 -4.60 -11.43
N THR A 204 -9.42 -5.72 -10.92
CA THR A 204 -9.90 -6.33 -9.68
C THR A 204 -8.87 -6.14 -8.58
N ASP A 205 -9.24 -5.37 -7.56
CA ASP A 205 -8.44 -5.21 -6.35
C ASP A 205 -8.81 -6.29 -5.31
N LEU A 206 -7.89 -7.23 -5.10
CA LEU A 206 -8.00 -8.31 -4.11
C LEU A 206 -7.23 -8.01 -2.81
N THR A 207 -6.65 -6.81 -2.68
CA THR A 207 -5.81 -6.43 -1.53
C THR A 207 -6.57 -5.55 -0.53
N VAL A 208 -7.87 -5.52 -0.64
CA VAL A 208 -8.80 -4.76 0.22
C VAL A 208 -9.28 -5.59 1.40
N GLN A 209 -9.76 -4.92 2.43
CA GLN A 209 -10.37 -5.53 3.61
C GLN A 209 -11.85 -5.18 3.65
N ASN A 210 -12.67 -6.13 4.06
CA ASN A 210 -14.10 -5.89 4.25
C ASN A 210 -14.34 -4.77 5.26
N GLU A 211 -15.41 -4.03 5.09
CA GLU A 211 -15.89 -2.92 5.93
C GLU A 211 -14.98 -1.69 5.93
N LYS A 212 -13.90 -1.69 5.15
CA LYS A 212 -13.07 -0.49 4.94
C LYS A 212 -13.50 0.27 3.69
N LYS A 213 -13.49 1.58 3.79
CA LYS A 213 -13.79 2.48 2.69
C LYS A 213 -12.51 2.81 1.91
N TYR A 214 -12.55 2.56 0.62
CA TYR A 214 -11.48 2.88 -0.32
C TYR A 214 -11.98 3.82 -1.39
N LEU A 215 -11.17 4.80 -1.74
CA LEU A 215 -11.41 5.69 -2.87
C LEU A 215 -10.43 5.36 -3.98
N TYR A 216 -10.95 5.22 -5.19
CA TYR A 216 -10.21 4.84 -6.39
C TYR A 216 -10.23 5.97 -7.41
N SER A 217 -9.14 6.11 -8.15
CA SER A 217 -9.04 6.94 -9.34
C SER A 217 -8.26 6.20 -10.40
N VAL A 218 -8.68 6.29 -11.65
CA VAL A 218 -8.04 5.65 -12.80
C VAL A 218 -7.42 6.73 -13.66
N ARG A 219 -6.20 6.50 -14.14
CA ARG A 219 -5.48 7.42 -15.03
C ARG A 219 -5.07 6.70 -16.29
N ALA A 220 -5.30 7.32 -17.42
CA ALA A 220 -4.83 6.82 -18.70
C ALA A 220 -3.34 7.10 -18.87
N VAL A 221 -2.62 6.21 -19.53
CA VAL A 221 -1.20 6.29 -19.82
C VAL A 221 -0.99 6.18 -21.33
N LYS A 222 -0.20 7.07 -21.92
CA LYS A 222 0.29 6.92 -23.29
C LYS A 222 1.80 6.85 -23.33
N ARG A 223 2.35 6.15 -24.32
CA ARG A 223 3.79 6.16 -24.58
C ARG A 223 4.14 7.36 -25.45
N VAL A 224 5.10 8.15 -24.98
CA VAL A 224 5.73 9.22 -25.76
C VAL A 224 7.22 8.88 -25.88
N ALA A 225 7.61 8.34 -27.02
CA ALA A 225 8.94 7.77 -27.25
C ALA A 225 9.36 6.81 -26.10
N LYS A 226 10.27 7.19 -25.24
CA LYS A 226 10.79 6.36 -24.15
C LYS A 226 10.12 6.61 -22.79
N THR A 227 9.08 7.47 -22.74
CA THR A 227 8.43 7.89 -21.51
C THR A 227 6.96 7.51 -21.50
N ASP A 228 6.49 6.97 -20.38
CA ASP A 228 5.06 6.79 -20.11
C ASP A 228 4.52 8.07 -19.49
N VAL A 229 3.66 8.76 -20.24
CA VAL A 229 3.00 10.00 -19.81
C VAL A 229 1.61 9.66 -19.28
N GLU A 230 1.37 10.02 -18.03
CA GLU A 230 0.11 9.79 -17.33
C GLU A 230 -0.76 11.03 -17.34
N GLY A 231 -2.04 10.87 -17.68
CA GLY A 231 -3.04 11.94 -17.65
C GLY A 231 -3.61 12.19 -16.26
N THR A 232 -4.55 13.14 -16.19
CA THR A 232 -5.29 13.43 -14.94
C THR A 232 -6.15 12.25 -14.52
N GLY A 233 -6.40 12.15 -13.21
CA GLY A 233 -7.23 11.10 -12.65
C GLY A 233 -8.70 11.27 -12.97
N SER A 234 -9.42 10.15 -13.08
CA SER A 234 -10.88 10.13 -13.13
C SER A 234 -11.50 10.75 -11.88
N THR A 235 -12.81 10.96 -11.92
CA THR A 235 -13.60 11.14 -10.69
C THR A 235 -13.35 9.99 -9.72
N GLU A 236 -13.32 10.31 -8.42
CA GLU A 236 -13.09 9.30 -7.39
C GLU A 236 -14.33 8.42 -7.21
N ILE A 237 -14.11 7.11 -7.09
CA ILE A 237 -15.15 6.11 -6.85
C ILE A 237 -14.93 5.47 -5.48
N LEU A 238 -16.00 5.44 -4.69
CA LEU A 238 -16.00 4.75 -3.39
C LEU A 238 -16.25 3.24 -3.61
N GLY A 239 -15.38 2.42 -3.03
CA GLY A 239 -15.55 0.98 -2.90
C GLY A 239 -15.48 0.57 -1.43
N THR A 240 -16.55 -0.03 -0.92
CA THR A 240 -16.60 -0.58 0.44
C THR A 240 -16.88 -2.08 0.34
N PRO A 241 -15.86 -2.93 0.31
CA PRO A 241 -16.05 -4.39 0.32
C PRO A 241 -16.82 -4.79 1.57
N THR A 242 -17.69 -5.78 1.43
CA THR A 242 -18.54 -6.26 2.52
C THR A 242 -18.40 -7.75 2.64
N ASP A 243 -18.34 -8.24 3.86
CA ASP A 243 -18.31 -9.67 4.14
C ASP A 243 -19.66 -10.30 3.75
N LEU A 244 -19.58 -11.27 2.85
CA LEU A 244 -20.74 -12.03 2.34
C LEU A 244 -20.58 -13.54 2.61
N THR A 245 -19.55 -13.94 3.30
CA THR A 245 -19.21 -15.35 3.51
C THR A 245 -19.69 -15.79 4.89
N PRO A 246 -20.77 -16.57 5.00
CA PRO A 246 -21.21 -17.10 6.30
C PRO A 246 -20.18 -18.10 6.86
N PRO A 247 -20.17 -18.33 8.19
CA PRO A 247 -19.41 -19.40 8.78
C PRO A 247 -19.82 -20.77 8.24
N SER A 248 -19.01 -21.79 8.49
CA SER A 248 -19.38 -23.18 8.21
C SER A 248 -20.54 -23.62 9.10
N SER A 249 -21.37 -24.55 8.62
CA SER A 249 -22.41 -25.18 9.47
C SER A 249 -21.77 -25.85 10.69
N PRO A 250 -22.32 -25.67 11.90
CA PRO A 250 -21.83 -26.38 13.09
C PRO A 250 -21.91 -27.88 12.93
N GLY A 251 -20.85 -28.60 13.35
CA GLY A 251 -20.81 -30.05 13.31
C GLY A 251 -20.93 -30.68 14.70
N GLY A 252 -21.20 -31.98 14.73
CA GLY A 252 -21.19 -32.76 15.97
C GLY A 252 -22.29 -32.37 16.95
N VAL A 253 -23.44 -31.97 16.47
CA VAL A 253 -24.60 -31.61 17.30
C VAL A 253 -25.11 -32.88 17.97
N ILE A 254 -25.28 -32.84 19.29
CA ILE A 254 -25.93 -33.88 20.11
C ILE A 254 -26.99 -33.25 21.00
N ALA A 255 -28.01 -34.03 21.37
CA ALA A 255 -29.05 -33.58 22.28
C ALA A 255 -29.18 -34.59 23.42
N ILE A 256 -29.19 -34.11 24.67
CA ILE A 256 -29.21 -34.91 25.89
C ILE A 256 -30.45 -34.50 26.70
N SER A 257 -31.24 -35.50 27.06
CA SER A 257 -32.42 -35.29 27.92
C SER A 257 -31.98 -35.21 29.38
N LEU A 258 -32.17 -34.03 29.99
CA LEU A 258 -31.89 -33.74 31.38
C LEU A 258 -33.19 -33.44 32.15
N LYS A 259 -33.09 -33.40 33.49
CA LYS A 259 -34.21 -33.06 34.38
C LYS A 259 -34.78 -31.66 34.09
N GLU A 260 -33.89 -30.73 33.78
CA GLU A 260 -34.21 -29.31 33.59
C GLU A 260 -34.63 -28.94 32.15
N GLY A 261 -34.57 -29.92 31.20
CA GLY A 261 -34.84 -29.68 29.79
C GLY A 261 -33.99 -30.52 28.85
N MET A 262 -33.87 -30.09 27.61
CA MET A 262 -33.04 -30.71 26.59
C MET A 262 -31.76 -29.91 26.43
N GLU A 263 -30.62 -30.48 26.75
CA GLU A 263 -29.31 -29.90 26.55
C GLU A 263 -28.76 -30.27 25.17
N LEU A 264 -28.40 -29.25 24.39
CA LEU A 264 -27.71 -29.39 23.10
C LEU A 264 -26.27 -29.04 23.26
N GLN A 265 -25.39 -29.81 22.61
CA GLN A 265 -23.97 -29.54 22.53
C GLN A 265 -23.50 -29.69 21.08
N TRP A 266 -22.48 -28.92 20.69
CA TRP A 266 -21.89 -28.99 19.34
C TRP A 266 -20.42 -28.63 19.35
N LEU A 267 -19.72 -28.88 18.23
CA LEU A 267 -18.33 -28.52 18.05
C LEU A 267 -18.19 -27.02 17.71
N ARG A 268 -17.20 -26.38 18.34
CA ARG A 268 -16.92 -24.96 18.07
C ARG A 268 -16.41 -24.75 16.66
N ASN A 269 -16.97 -23.79 15.96
CA ASN A 269 -16.47 -23.27 14.71
C ASN A 269 -15.11 -22.59 14.89
N ARG A 270 -14.28 -22.59 13.82
CA ARG A 270 -12.90 -22.06 13.87
C ARG A 270 -12.74 -20.69 13.22
N GLU A 271 -13.77 -20.15 12.61
CA GLU A 271 -13.76 -18.87 11.95
C GLU A 271 -13.44 -17.74 12.94
N PRO A 272 -12.48 -16.85 12.64
CA PRO A 272 -12.01 -15.83 13.59
C PRO A 272 -13.06 -14.73 13.85
N ASP A 273 -14.01 -14.58 12.95
CA ASP A 273 -15.10 -13.62 12.96
C ASP A 273 -16.42 -14.21 13.46
N LEU A 274 -16.41 -15.43 13.99
CA LEU A 274 -17.59 -16.05 14.58
C LEU A 274 -18.16 -15.16 15.70
N LEU A 275 -19.45 -14.79 15.58
CA LEU A 275 -20.21 -14.10 16.63
C LEU A 275 -20.81 -15.11 17.64
N GLY A 276 -21.44 -16.18 17.13
CA GLY A 276 -22.08 -17.19 17.96
C GLY A 276 -22.99 -18.09 17.15
N TYR A 277 -24.02 -18.63 17.85
CA TYR A 277 -24.88 -19.66 17.30
C TYR A 277 -26.37 -19.35 17.54
N TYR A 278 -27.20 -19.73 16.57
CA TYR A 278 -28.64 -19.85 16.73
C TYR A 278 -29.05 -21.30 16.83
N VAL A 279 -29.98 -21.59 17.76
CA VAL A 279 -30.51 -22.92 18.02
C VAL A 279 -31.94 -23.00 17.54
N TYR A 280 -32.23 -24.07 16.84
CA TYR A 280 -33.51 -24.29 16.19
C TYR A 280 -34.15 -25.60 16.68
N ARG A 281 -35.47 -25.58 16.86
CA ARG A 281 -36.29 -26.73 17.25
C ARG A 281 -37.51 -26.87 16.34
N LYS A 282 -37.89 -28.10 16.08
CA LYS A 282 -39.09 -28.47 15.41
C LYS A 282 -39.72 -29.66 16.16
N LYS A 283 -40.99 -29.64 16.52
CA LYS A 283 -41.67 -30.85 17.05
C LYS A 283 -41.89 -31.83 15.91
N LEU A 284 -41.83 -33.13 16.23
CA LEU A 284 -42.12 -34.16 15.25
C LEU A 284 -43.57 -33.99 14.73
N GLY A 285 -43.71 -33.87 13.41
CA GLY A 285 -44.97 -33.58 12.72
C GLY A 285 -45.21 -32.09 12.38
N GLU A 286 -44.40 -31.15 12.87
CA GLU A 286 -44.40 -29.75 12.42
C GLU A 286 -43.56 -29.57 11.15
N GLY A 287 -43.96 -28.60 10.29
CA GLY A 287 -43.29 -28.38 9.01
C GLY A 287 -41.99 -27.57 9.11
N GLU A 288 -41.88 -26.65 10.06
CA GLU A 288 -40.81 -25.67 10.11
C GLU A 288 -40.09 -25.61 11.46
N PHE A 289 -38.78 -25.20 11.41
CA PHE A 289 -37.98 -24.95 12.59
C PHE A 289 -38.31 -23.58 13.20
N THR A 290 -38.44 -23.56 14.51
CA THR A 290 -38.51 -22.32 15.30
C THR A 290 -37.18 -22.05 15.95
N ARG A 291 -36.66 -20.81 15.82
CA ARG A 291 -35.43 -20.34 16.49
C ARG A 291 -35.71 -20.12 17.98
N LEU A 292 -34.89 -20.70 18.85
CA LEU A 292 -35.08 -20.67 20.30
C LEU A 292 -34.42 -19.47 21.00
N ASN A 293 -33.37 -18.88 20.40
CA ASN A 293 -32.65 -17.73 20.98
C ASN A 293 -32.75 -16.51 20.07
N SER A 294 -33.05 -15.35 20.64
CA SER A 294 -33.10 -14.06 19.94
C SER A 294 -31.71 -13.55 19.55
N ASP A 295 -30.75 -13.70 20.44
CA ASP A 295 -29.38 -13.31 20.27
C ASP A 295 -28.48 -14.52 20.15
N PRO A 296 -27.40 -14.45 19.34
CA PRO A 296 -26.47 -15.56 19.19
C PRO A 296 -25.79 -15.92 20.52
N VAL A 297 -25.73 -17.21 20.85
CA VAL A 297 -24.98 -17.69 22.02
C VAL A 297 -23.52 -17.95 21.63
N ASP A 298 -22.57 -17.53 22.45
CA ASP A 298 -21.13 -17.70 22.23
C ASP A 298 -20.59 -19.05 22.70
N LYS A 299 -21.41 -19.78 23.47
CA LYS A 299 -21.10 -21.11 23.98
C LYS A 299 -21.57 -22.20 23.01
N THR A 300 -20.96 -23.36 23.10
CA THR A 300 -21.32 -24.56 22.33
C THR A 300 -22.26 -25.47 23.08
N VAL A 301 -23.05 -24.91 23.95
CA VAL A 301 -24.07 -25.60 24.77
C VAL A 301 -25.28 -24.70 24.92
N PHE A 302 -26.49 -25.26 24.80
CA PHE A 302 -27.76 -24.59 24.98
C PHE A 302 -28.76 -25.51 25.70
N LEU A 303 -29.50 -24.98 26.68
CA LEU A 303 -30.54 -25.71 27.39
C LEU A 303 -31.91 -25.22 26.98
N ASP A 304 -32.66 -26.06 26.27
CA ASP A 304 -34.09 -25.86 25.96
C ASP A 304 -34.94 -26.36 27.12
N LYS A 305 -35.59 -25.42 27.82
CA LYS A 305 -36.43 -25.71 28.97
C LYS A 305 -37.91 -25.90 28.58
N ASP A 306 -38.29 -25.47 27.35
CA ASP A 306 -39.66 -25.53 26.88
C ASP A 306 -39.97 -26.82 26.13
N VAL A 307 -39.68 -27.94 26.79
CA VAL A 307 -39.92 -29.27 26.23
C VAL A 307 -40.97 -30.02 27.03
N THR A 308 -41.74 -30.88 26.34
CA THR A 308 -42.82 -31.65 26.95
C THR A 308 -42.40 -33.12 27.05
N LEU A 309 -42.58 -33.73 28.22
CA LEU A 309 -42.27 -35.13 28.48
C LEU A 309 -42.94 -36.08 27.49
N GLY A 310 -42.18 -36.98 26.89
CA GLY A 310 -42.67 -37.93 25.89
C GLY A 310 -42.75 -37.41 24.47
N GLN A 311 -42.56 -36.09 24.25
CA GLN A 311 -42.55 -35.49 22.93
C GLN A 311 -41.19 -35.66 22.22
N GLU A 312 -41.20 -35.87 20.90
CA GLU A 312 -40.02 -35.92 20.06
C GLU A 312 -39.79 -34.57 19.38
N TYR A 313 -38.50 -34.18 19.31
CA TYR A 313 -38.05 -32.91 18.70
C TYR A 313 -36.91 -33.19 17.76
N ASP A 314 -36.85 -32.42 16.67
CA ASP A 314 -35.70 -32.25 15.81
C ASP A 314 -35.01 -30.94 16.17
N TYR A 315 -33.72 -30.98 16.41
CA TYR A 315 -32.86 -29.81 16.68
C TYR A 315 -31.82 -29.61 15.60
N ALA A 316 -31.51 -28.36 15.34
CA ALA A 316 -30.39 -27.96 14.48
C ALA A 316 -29.75 -26.67 15.01
N VAL A 317 -28.51 -26.40 14.62
CA VAL A 317 -27.76 -25.22 15.03
C VAL A 317 -27.16 -24.55 13.79
N SER A 318 -27.20 -23.24 13.74
CA SER A 318 -26.43 -22.45 12.75
C SER A 318 -25.39 -21.58 13.45
N ALA A 319 -24.35 -21.22 12.71
CA ALA A 319 -23.32 -20.28 13.14
C ALA A 319 -23.56 -18.93 12.48
N VAL A 320 -23.21 -17.83 13.16
CA VAL A 320 -23.33 -16.46 12.62
C VAL A 320 -22.06 -15.68 12.89
N ASP A 321 -21.62 -14.86 11.93
CA ASP A 321 -20.44 -14.05 12.00
C ASP A 321 -20.64 -12.66 12.65
N LYS A 322 -19.54 -11.91 12.82
CA LYS A 322 -19.53 -10.54 13.37
C LYS A 322 -19.72 -9.47 12.30
N SER A 323 -19.89 -9.86 11.03
CA SER A 323 -20.08 -8.86 9.98
C SER A 323 -21.31 -7.99 10.27
N PRO A 324 -21.41 -6.79 9.73
CA PRO A 324 -22.61 -5.94 9.87
C PRO A 324 -23.88 -6.62 9.36
N ARG A 325 -23.74 -7.56 8.40
CA ARG A 325 -24.85 -8.35 7.85
C ARG A 325 -25.24 -9.53 8.73
N LYS A 326 -24.33 -9.94 9.65
CA LYS A 326 -24.53 -11.16 10.46
C LYS A 326 -24.86 -12.36 9.57
N ASN A 327 -23.91 -12.70 8.67
CA ASN A 327 -24.11 -13.82 7.76
C ASN A 327 -24.29 -15.10 8.56
N GLU A 328 -25.40 -15.79 8.33
CA GLU A 328 -25.78 -17.02 9.03
C GLU A 328 -25.51 -18.22 8.14
N SER A 329 -24.87 -19.24 8.69
CA SER A 329 -24.59 -20.50 8.00
C SER A 329 -25.87 -21.28 7.70
N PRO A 330 -25.83 -22.24 6.78
CA PRO A 330 -26.81 -23.30 6.76
C PRO A 330 -26.88 -23.98 8.16
N ARG A 331 -28.02 -24.52 8.49
CA ARG A 331 -28.18 -25.30 9.72
C ARG A 331 -27.35 -26.57 9.66
N SER A 332 -26.95 -27.06 10.81
CA SER A 332 -26.31 -28.37 10.99
C SER A 332 -27.22 -29.51 10.51
N GLU A 333 -26.68 -30.72 10.51
CA GLU A 333 -27.52 -31.92 10.47
C GLU A 333 -28.52 -31.90 11.63
N GLU A 334 -29.73 -32.42 11.36
CA GLU A 334 -30.82 -32.50 12.34
C GLU A 334 -30.54 -33.62 13.31
N VAL A 335 -30.72 -33.35 14.63
CA VAL A 335 -30.65 -34.37 15.68
C VAL A 335 -32.05 -34.59 16.23
N ARG A 336 -32.56 -35.80 16.04
CA ARG A 336 -33.89 -36.22 16.57
C ARG A 336 -33.70 -36.82 17.96
N VAL A 337 -34.52 -36.37 18.91
CA VAL A 337 -34.45 -36.82 20.27
C VAL A 337 -35.85 -36.78 20.90
N LYS A 338 -36.17 -37.81 21.72
CA LYS A 338 -37.36 -37.82 22.54
C LYS A 338 -37.03 -37.29 23.94
N TYR A 339 -37.82 -36.35 24.44
CA TYR A 339 -37.65 -35.87 25.79
C TYR A 339 -38.16 -36.91 26.76
N ILE A 340 -37.27 -37.62 27.40
CA ILE A 340 -37.54 -38.58 28.45
C ILE A 340 -36.70 -38.21 29.68
N TYR A 341 -37.36 -38.04 30.81
CA TYR A 341 -36.69 -37.82 32.08
C TYR A 341 -36.94 -39.05 32.97
N GLN A 342 -35.87 -39.64 33.53
CA GLN A 342 -35.94 -40.71 34.51
C GLN A 342 -35.68 -40.18 35.93
#